data_aa1cda2fbbda27b179414e4b61e77d40
#
_entry.id   aa1cda2fbbda27b179414e4b61e77d40
#
_cell.length_a   1.000
_cell.length_b   1.000
_cell.length_c   1.000
_cell.angle_alpha   90.00
_cell.angle_beta   90.00
_cell.angle_gamma   90.00
#
_symmetry.space_group_name_H-M   'P 1'
#
loop_
_entity.id
_entity.type
_entity.pdbx_description
1 polymer ?
#
loop_
_entity_poly.entity_id
_entity_poly.type
_entity_poly.pdbx_seq_one_letter_code
_entity_poly.pdbx_strand_id
1 'polypeptide(L)'
;MARPVIALLTDFGTRDHYAGTMKGVMLGICPDATLVDISHDVPAHDVLAAALELAAACPHFPSGTVFLAVVDPGVGSSRRGIAAEAGDYRFVAPDNGVLTAVLDEHPPKRVVELTERKYARPTVSRTFEGRDRFAPAAAWLAKGIDLTALGRPAGAIHRLEIPQPLVEADRIDGVVVRVDRFGNLITNIRRKAFELLAGGSLEIRAGAHQVPRVVSTYTDAPPGEVCALFGSTDHLEIAANGASAAAMLDLDRGAAVQVARRA
;
A
#
# COMPACT_ATOMS: atom_id res chain seq x y z
N MET A 1 -0.86 14.34 26.74
CA MET A 1 -0.88 13.13 25.88
C MET A 1 -0.57 13.55 24.46
N ALA A 2 0.11 12.72 23.69
CA ALA A 2 0.34 13.00 22.27
C ALA A 2 -1.00 13.01 21.52
N ARG A 3 -1.13 13.88 20.51
CA ARG A 3 -2.33 13.91 19.65
C ARG A 3 -2.44 12.60 18.86
N PRO A 4 -3.61 11.96 18.78
CA PRO A 4 -3.78 10.76 17.99
C PRO A 4 -3.62 11.08 16.50
N VAL A 5 -2.99 10.17 15.76
CA VAL A 5 -2.77 10.31 14.32
C VAL A 5 -3.74 9.38 13.57
N ILE A 6 -4.39 9.93 12.55
CA ILE A 6 -5.16 9.15 11.57
C ILE A 6 -4.54 9.39 10.20
N ALA A 7 -4.03 8.33 9.58
CA ALA A 7 -3.41 8.37 8.26
C ALA A 7 -4.39 7.85 7.21
N LEU A 8 -4.58 8.59 6.12
CA LEU A 8 -5.59 8.32 5.10
C LEU A 8 -4.93 7.87 3.79
N LEU A 9 -5.48 6.79 3.21
CA LEU A 9 -5.13 6.31 1.88
C LEU A 9 -6.42 6.03 1.10
N THR A 10 -6.60 6.67 -0.06
CA THR A 10 -7.78 6.46 -0.91
C THR A 10 -7.44 6.60 -2.40
N ASP A 11 -8.39 6.23 -3.25
CA ASP A 11 -8.39 6.46 -4.70
C ASP A 11 -9.33 7.60 -5.13
N PHE A 12 -9.73 8.47 -4.19
CA PHE A 12 -10.75 9.50 -4.44
C PHE A 12 -10.25 10.71 -5.21
N GLY A 13 -8.92 10.86 -5.33
CA GLY A 13 -8.29 12.08 -5.80
C GLY A 13 -8.51 13.26 -4.84
N THR A 14 -8.08 14.43 -5.28
CA THR A 14 -8.21 15.69 -4.54
C THR A 14 -9.16 16.68 -5.23
N ARG A 15 -9.71 16.29 -6.38
CA ARG A 15 -10.59 17.13 -7.18
C ARG A 15 -11.98 17.29 -6.57
N ASP A 16 -12.51 16.19 -6.01
CA ASP A 16 -13.84 16.12 -5.43
C ASP A 16 -13.78 16.26 -3.90
N HIS A 17 -14.94 16.46 -3.28
CA HIS A 17 -15.06 16.72 -1.84
C HIS A 17 -14.83 15.48 -0.95
N TYR A 18 -14.70 14.27 -1.50
CA TYR A 18 -14.81 13.02 -0.75
C TYR A 18 -13.81 12.92 0.42
N ALA A 19 -12.51 13.10 0.14
CA ALA A 19 -11.47 13.05 1.17
C ALA A 19 -11.68 14.14 2.24
N GLY A 20 -11.97 15.37 1.82
CA GLY A 20 -12.24 16.47 2.73
C GLY A 20 -13.47 16.22 3.63
N THR A 21 -14.54 15.63 3.06
CA THR A 21 -15.75 15.29 3.82
C THR A 21 -15.47 14.22 4.88
N MET A 22 -14.66 13.18 4.56
CA MET A 22 -14.24 12.19 5.54
C MET A 22 -13.47 12.82 6.69
N LYS A 23 -12.54 13.73 6.39
CA LYS A 23 -11.77 14.49 7.41
C LYS A 23 -12.69 15.30 8.31
N GLY A 24 -13.68 15.99 7.74
CA GLY A 24 -14.68 16.73 8.51
C GLY A 24 -15.44 15.83 9.49
N VAL A 25 -15.86 14.63 9.07
CA VAL A 25 -16.52 13.65 9.93
C VAL A 25 -15.58 13.20 11.07
N MET A 26 -14.32 12.90 10.76
CA MET A 26 -13.36 12.48 11.78
C MET A 26 -13.09 13.56 12.81
N LEU A 27 -12.91 14.80 12.39
CA LEU A 27 -12.70 15.96 13.31
C LEU A 27 -13.93 16.24 14.17
N GLY A 28 -15.14 15.98 13.68
CA GLY A 28 -16.36 16.08 14.48
C GLY A 28 -16.44 15.05 15.62
N ILE A 29 -15.73 13.92 15.51
CA ILE A 29 -15.68 12.86 16.54
C ILE A 29 -14.45 12.99 17.43
N CYS A 30 -13.29 13.23 16.83
CA CYS A 30 -11.98 13.36 17.48
C CYS A 30 -11.31 14.68 17.04
N PRO A 31 -11.70 15.84 17.65
CA PRO A 31 -11.19 17.15 17.23
C PRO A 31 -9.69 17.33 17.38
N ASP A 32 -9.08 16.60 18.31
CA ASP A 32 -7.64 16.66 18.59
C ASP A 32 -6.81 15.75 17.66
N ALA A 33 -7.43 15.01 16.75
CA ALA A 33 -6.71 14.12 15.83
C ALA A 33 -5.87 14.93 14.83
N THR A 34 -4.65 14.48 14.61
CA THR A 34 -3.82 14.90 13.48
C THR A 34 -4.16 14.02 12.28
N LEU A 35 -4.66 14.62 11.21
CA LEU A 35 -5.01 13.91 9.99
C LEU A 35 -3.84 14.04 8.99
N VAL A 36 -3.34 12.91 8.49
CA VAL A 36 -2.21 12.85 7.55
C VAL A 36 -2.66 12.10 6.30
N ASP A 37 -2.46 12.69 5.14
CA ASP A 37 -2.71 12.00 3.88
C ASP A 37 -1.46 11.23 3.48
N ILE A 38 -1.61 9.91 3.32
CA ILE A 38 -0.59 9.09 2.64
C ILE A 38 -0.70 9.40 1.14
N SER A 39 -1.87 9.15 0.57
CA SER A 39 -2.22 9.52 -0.80
C SER A 39 -3.74 9.45 -0.98
N HIS A 40 -4.26 10.28 -1.88
CA HIS A 40 -5.60 10.16 -2.42
C HIS A 40 -5.58 9.83 -3.93
N ASP A 41 -4.38 9.65 -4.49
CA ASP A 41 -4.15 9.42 -5.92
C ASP A 41 -3.76 7.96 -6.23
N VAL A 42 -4.19 7.00 -5.38
CA VAL A 42 -4.13 5.58 -5.77
C VAL A 42 -4.95 5.41 -7.07
N PRO A 43 -4.46 4.66 -8.06
CA PRO A 43 -5.24 4.41 -9.27
C PRO A 43 -6.64 3.89 -8.92
N ALA A 44 -7.68 4.42 -9.59
CA ALA A 44 -9.07 4.11 -9.27
C ALA A 44 -9.31 2.59 -9.27
N HIS A 45 -9.89 2.09 -8.16
CA HIS A 45 -10.22 0.68 -7.94
C HIS A 45 -9.02 -0.28 -7.78
N ASP A 46 -7.79 0.23 -7.77
CA ASP A 46 -6.59 -0.61 -7.65
C ASP A 46 -6.27 -0.97 -6.19
N VAL A 47 -6.92 -2.03 -5.71
CA VAL A 47 -6.76 -2.52 -4.33
C VAL A 47 -5.33 -3.00 -4.06
N LEU A 48 -4.65 -3.60 -5.08
CA LEU A 48 -3.27 -4.07 -4.92
C LEU A 48 -2.30 -2.90 -4.77
N ALA A 49 -2.42 -1.87 -5.60
CA ALA A 49 -1.60 -0.67 -5.46
C ALA A 49 -1.78 -0.04 -4.07
N ALA A 50 -3.04 0.07 -3.59
CA ALA A 50 -3.33 0.57 -2.24
C ALA A 50 -2.69 -0.28 -1.14
N ALA A 51 -2.73 -1.62 -1.26
CA ALA A 51 -2.15 -2.53 -0.28
C ALA A 51 -0.63 -2.34 -0.18
N LEU A 52 0.07 -2.22 -1.32
CA LEU A 52 1.51 -2.00 -1.38
C LEU A 52 1.91 -0.61 -0.86
N GLU A 53 1.15 0.44 -1.20
CA GLU A 53 1.38 1.80 -0.69
C GLU A 53 1.19 1.86 0.83
N LEU A 54 0.14 1.22 1.36
CA LEU A 54 -0.11 1.19 2.80
C LEU A 54 1.04 0.51 3.55
N ALA A 55 1.50 -0.65 3.07
CA ALA A 55 2.62 -1.37 3.67
C ALA A 55 3.92 -0.56 3.61
N ALA A 56 4.19 0.11 2.49
CA ALA A 56 5.37 0.97 2.34
C ALA A 56 5.35 2.18 3.29
N ALA A 57 4.18 2.79 3.52
CA ALA A 57 4.05 3.97 4.38
C ALA A 57 4.04 3.64 5.88
N CYS A 58 3.39 2.53 6.26
CA CYS A 58 3.07 2.17 7.65
C CYS A 58 4.27 2.26 8.61
N PRO A 59 5.48 1.72 8.31
CA PRO A 59 6.63 1.72 9.22
C PRO A 59 7.15 3.11 9.60
N HIS A 60 6.76 4.16 8.86
CA HIS A 60 7.22 5.53 9.05
C HIS A 60 6.29 6.37 9.93
N PHE A 61 5.21 5.78 10.44
CA PHE A 61 4.26 6.46 11.31
C PHE A 61 4.48 6.14 12.78
N PRO A 62 4.13 7.05 13.69
CA PRO A 62 4.21 6.79 15.13
C PRO A 62 3.37 5.58 15.56
N SER A 63 3.85 4.84 16.55
CA SER A 63 3.07 3.79 17.22
C SER A 63 1.71 4.32 17.69
N GLY A 64 0.66 3.52 17.55
CA GLY A 64 -0.72 3.91 17.88
C GLY A 64 -1.46 4.63 16.74
N THR A 65 -0.83 4.90 15.59
CA THR A 65 -1.50 5.47 14.42
C THR A 65 -2.68 4.59 13.98
N VAL A 66 -3.78 5.24 13.61
CA VAL A 66 -4.93 4.62 12.96
C VAL A 66 -4.84 4.85 11.46
N PHE A 67 -4.71 3.80 10.68
CA PHE A 67 -4.71 3.86 9.23
C PHE A 67 -6.11 3.64 8.68
N LEU A 68 -6.58 4.57 7.86
CA LEU A 68 -7.86 4.50 7.16
C LEU A 68 -7.60 4.35 5.66
N ALA A 69 -7.74 3.12 5.14
CA ALA A 69 -7.56 2.81 3.73
C ALA A 69 -8.93 2.58 3.08
N VAL A 70 -9.28 3.39 2.08
CA VAL A 70 -10.56 3.27 1.36
C VAL A 70 -10.31 3.31 -0.14
N VAL A 71 -9.98 2.15 -0.72
CA VAL A 71 -10.04 1.83 -2.14
C VAL A 71 -11.03 0.69 -2.25
N ASP A 72 -12.24 0.97 -2.74
CA ASP A 72 -13.38 0.11 -2.49
C ASP A 72 -14.30 -0.05 -3.70
N PRO A 73 -13.89 -0.83 -4.71
CA PRO A 73 -14.74 -1.13 -5.86
C PRO A 73 -16.02 -1.90 -5.49
N GLY A 74 -16.08 -2.47 -4.27
CA GLY A 74 -17.23 -3.21 -3.74
C GLY A 74 -18.16 -2.39 -2.85
N VAL A 75 -18.07 -1.06 -2.83
CA VAL A 75 -18.94 -0.22 -2.00
C VAL A 75 -20.43 -0.52 -2.22
N GLY A 76 -21.19 -0.64 -1.12
CA GLY A 76 -22.64 -0.95 -1.19
C GLY A 76 -23.00 -2.40 -1.50
N SER A 77 -22.03 -3.30 -1.70
CA SER A 77 -22.22 -4.75 -1.82
C SER A 77 -22.32 -5.44 -0.45
N SER A 78 -22.24 -6.75 -0.42
CA SER A 78 -22.18 -7.56 0.82
C SER A 78 -20.78 -7.61 1.45
N ARG A 79 -19.75 -6.97 0.87
CA ARG A 79 -18.42 -6.92 1.48
C ARG A 79 -18.48 -6.26 2.84
N ARG A 80 -17.75 -6.82 3.81
CA ARG A 80 -17.69 -6.29 5.18
C ARG A 80 -16.84 -5.02 5.23
N GLY A 81 -17.11 -4.15 6.21
CA GLY A 81 -16.13 -3.19 6.71
C GLY A 81 -15.42 -3.81 7.91
N ILE A 82 -14.12 -3.65 8.03
CA ILE A 82 -13.34 -4.24 9.11
C ILE A 82 -12.46 -3.20 9.81
N ALA A 83 -12.14 -3.50 11.07
CA ALA A 83 -11.05 -2.88 11.79
C ALA A 83 -10.10 -3.94 12.32
N ALA A 84 -8.79 -3.68 12.26
CA ALA A 84 -7.76 -4.61 12.66
C ALA A 84 -6.73 -3.95 13.58
N GLU A 85 -6.16 -4.72 14.50
CA GLU A 85 -4.93 -4.39 15.24
C GLU A 85 -3.82 -5.31 14.76
N ALA A 86 -2.72 -4.73 14.29
CA ALA A 86 -1.55 -5.46 13.82
C ALA A 86 -0.28 -4.63 14.10
N GLY A 87 0.78 -5.30 14.59
CA GLY A 87 1.94 -4.58 15.11
C GLY A 87 1.51 -3.58 16.20
N ASP A 88 1.96 -2.35 16.07
CA ASP A 88 1.62 -1.23 16.96
C ASP A 88 0.56 -0.29 16.37
N TYR A 89 -0.16 -0.74 15.36
CA TYR A 89 -1.08 0.06 14.58
C TYR A 89 -2.51 -0.47 14.60
N ARG A 90 -3.43 0.39 14.19
CA ARG A 90 -4.82 0.05 13.95
C ARG A 90 -5.19 0.39 12.53
N PHE A 91 -6.03 -0.42 11.91
CA PHE A 91 -6.45 -0.29 10.53
C PHE A 91 -7.96 -0.30 10.43
N VAL A 92 -8.51 0.55 9.57
CA VAL A 92 -9.93 0.54 9.20
C VAL A 92 -10.01 0.52 7.68
N ALA A 93 -10.73 -0.46 7.12
CA ALA A 93 -10.78 -0.68 5.68
C ALA A 93 -11.99 -1.51 5.25
N PRO A 94 -12.35 -1.53 3.95
CA PRO A 94 -13.17 -2.58 3.39
C PRO A 94 -12.44 -3.93 3.44
N ASP A 95 -13.19 -5.01 3.65
CA ASP A 95 -12.67 -6.38 3.62
C ASP A 95 -12.57 -6.87 2.17
N ASN A 96 -11.63 -6.32 1.43
CA ASN A 96 -11.38 -6.59 0.01
C ASN A 96 -9.92 -6.91 -0.31
N GLY A 97 -9.11 -7.12 0.72
CA GLY A 97 -7.70 -7.45 0.60
C GLY A 97 -6.74 -6.25 0.66
N VAL A 98 -7.21 -5.02 0.79
CA VAL A 98 -6.35 -3.83 0.89
C VAL A 98 -5.38 -3.88 2.08
N LEU A 99 -5.68 -4.64 3.11
CA LEU A 99 -4.80 -4.86 4.27
C LEU A 99 -3.81 -6.02 4.08
N THR A 100 -3.82 -6.73 2.95
CA THR A 100 -3.02 -7.95 2.77
C THR A 100 -1.54 -7.70 3.03
N ALA A 101 -0.91 -6.76 2.32
CA ALA A 101 0.53 -6.54 2.40
C ALA A 101 0.99 -6.16 3.83
N VAL A 102 0.27 -5.25 4.49
CA VAL A 102 0.61 -4.84 5.85
C VAL A 102 0.38 -5.95 6.88
N LEU A 103 -0.63 -6.81 6.68
CA LEU A 103 -0.91 -7.94 7.57
C LEU A 103 -0.01 -9.17 7.32
N ASP A 104 0.70 -9.23 6.18
CA ASP A 104 1.77 -10.21 5.94
C ASP A 104 3.03 -9.84 6.73
N GLU A 105 3.34 -8.55 6.82
CA GLU A 105 4.47 -8.05 7.62
C GLU A 105 4.16 -8.00 9.12
N HIS A 106 2.91 -7.72 9.48
CA HIS A 106 2.42 -7.59 10.84
C HIS A 106 1.17 -8.47 11.03
N PRO A 107 1.31 -9.73 11.44
CA PRO A 107 0.16 -10.61 11.67
C PRO A 107 -0.88 -9.96 12.59
N PRO A 108 -2.17 -10.04 12.26
CA PRO A 108 -3.21 -9.35 13.02
C PRO A 108 -3.38 -9.99 14.41
N LYS A 109 -3.42 -9.14 15.43
CA LYS A 109 -3.73 -9.53 16.81
C LYS A 109 -5.23 -9.74 16.99
N ARG A 110 -6.02 -8.84 16.43
CA ARG A 110 -7.50 -8.84 16.48
C ARG A 110 -8.05 -8.25 15.21
N VAL A 111 -9.17 -8.78 14.72
CA VAL A 111 -9.93 -8.21 13.61
C VAL A 111 -11.42 -8.28 13.94
N VAL A 112 -12.12 -7.18 13.74
CA VAL A 112 -13.57 -7.08 13.94
C VAL A 112 -14.27 -6.59 12.68
N GLU A 113 -15.47 -7.08 12.45
CA GLU A 113 -16.40 -6.52 11.48
C GLU A 113 -17.08 -5.29 12.09
N LEU A 114 -17.21 -4.20 11.32
CA LEU A 114 -17.85 -2.97 11.75
C LEU A 114 -19.37 -3.14 11.77
N THR A 115 -19.93 -3.70 12.84
CA THR A 115 -21.37 -4.00 12.97
C THR A 115 -22.10 -3.06 13.92
N GLU A 116 -21.38 -2.33 14.79
CA GLU A 116 -21.97 -1.47 15.81
C GLU A 116 -22.40 -0.12 15.23
N ARG A 117 -23.69 0.03 14.98
CA ARG A 117 -24.30 1.23 14.36
C ARG A 117 -24.02 2.54 15.12
N LYS A 118 -23.84 2.48 16.43
CA LYS A 118 -23.56 3.69 17.25
C LYS A 118 -22.23 4.36 16.90
N TYR A 119 -21.31 3.65 16.26
CA TYR A 119 -20.01 4.17 15.80
C TYR A 119 -19.99 4.55 14.32
N ALA A 120 -21.09 4.37 13.62
CA ALA A 120 -21.33 4.89 12.27
C ALA A 120 -22.16 6.17 12.33
N ARG A 121 -22.31 6.85 11.19
CA ARG A 121 -23.30 7.93 11.09
C ARG A 121 -24.73 7.38 11.19
N PRO A 122 -25.70 8.18 11.64
CA PRO A 122 -27.10 7.73 11.76
C PRO A 122 -27.67 7.17 10.45
N THR A 123 -27.28 7.77 9.31
CA THR A 123 -27.64 7.29 7.96
C THR A 123 -26.38 6.91 7.23
N VAL A 124 -26.32 5.68 6.72
CA VAL A 124 -25.21 5.15 5.94
C VAL A 124 -25.60 5.09 4.46
N SER A 125 -24.91 5.88 3.64
CA SER A 125 -25.05 5.84 2.19
C SER A 125 -24.42 4.57 1.63
N ARG A 126 -25.10 3.90 0.72
CA ARG A 126 -24.58 2.71 0.04
C ARG A 126 -23.45 3.01 -0.95
N THR A 127 -23.24 4.27 -1.28
CA THR A 127 -22.19 4.71 -2.22
C THR A 127 -21.06 5.48 -1.55
N PHE A 128 -21.13 5.74 -0.23
CA PHE A 128 -20.10 6.47 0.48
C PHE A 128 -19.90 5.97 1.92
N GLU A 129 -19.67 4.68 2.07
CA GLU A 129 -19.34 4.07 3.36
C GLU A 129 -18.03 4.60 3.95
N GLY A 130 -17.12 5.10 3.12
CA GLY A 130 -15.93 5.82 3.54
C GLY A 130 -16.25 6.92 4.54
N ARG A 131 -17.23 7.75 4.22
CA ARG A 131 -17.72 8.84 5.08
C ARG A 131 -18.55 8.36 6.28
N ASP A 132 -19.45 7.38 6.05
CA ASP A 132 -20.52 7.09 6.99
C ASP A 132 -20.20 5.94 7.95
N ARG A 133 -19.22 5.09 7.61
CA ARG A 133 -18.83 3.93 8.40
C ARG A 133 -17.35 3.93 8.75
N PHE A 134 -16.44 4.10 7.76
CA PHE A 134 -15.01 3.93 7.98
C PHE A 134 -14.37 5.14 8.67
N ALA A 135 -14.66 6.36 8.24
CA ALA A 135 -14.15 7.56 8.87
C ALA A 135 -14.60 7.68 10.33
N PRO A 136 -15.89 7.46 10.68
CA PRO A 136 -16.31 7.39 12.08
C PRO A 136 -15.55 6.33 12.87
N ALA A 137 -15.44 5.10 12.38
CA ALA A 137 -14.73 4.01 13.07
C ALA A 137 -13.28 4.37 13.37
N ALA A 138 -12.55 4.93 12.39
CA ALA A 138 -11.18 5.39 12.56
C ALA A 138 -11.06 6.50 13.62
N ALA A 139 -11.99 7.46 13.61
CA ALA A 139 -12.00 8.55 14.61
C ALA A 139 -12.30 8.05 16.02
N TRP A 140 -13.22 7.10 16.18
CA TRP A 140 -13.51 6.49 17.47
C TRP A 140 -12.31 5.70 18.02
N LEU A 141 -11.61 4.94 17.15
CA LEU A 141 -10.36 4.27 17.54
C LEU A 141 -9.29 5.27 17.97
N ALA A 142 -9.13 6.37 17.21
CA ALA A 142 -8.20 7.43 17.55
C ALA A 142 -8.55 8.10 18.88
N LYS A 143 -9.84 8.20 19.22
CA LYS A 143 -10.34 8.70 20.51
C LYS A 143 -10.12 7.73 21.67
N GLY A 144 -9.67 6.49 21.37
CA GLY A 144 -9.24 5.52 22.38
C GLY A 144 -10.26 4.45 22.74
N ILE A 145 -11.32 4.24 21.95
CA ILE A 145 -12.21 3.09 22.21
C ILE A 145 -11.47 1.78 21.90
N ASP A 146 -11.85 0.73 22.59
CA ASP A 146 -11.34 -0.61 22.28
C ASP A 146 -11.88 -1.08 20.91
N LEU A 147 -11.03 -1.77 20.16
CA LEU A 147 -11.39 -2.29 18.83
C LEU A 147 -12.67 -3.15 18.85
N THR A 148 -12.82 -3.98 19.89
CA THR A 148 -13.97 -4.90 20.03
C THR A 148 -15.30 -4.19 20.22
N ALA A 149 -15.28 -2.91 20.60
CA ALA A 149 -16.50 -2.09 20.71
C ALA A 149 -17.10 -1.76 19.34
N LEU A 150 -16.31 -1.85 18.24
CA LEU A 150 -16.79 -1.56 16.88
C LEU A 150 -17.65 -2.67 16.27
N GLY A 151 -17.57 -3.88 16.83
CA GLY A 151 -18.39 -4.98 16.35
C GLY A 151 -17.89 -6.36 16.73
N ARG A 152 -18.36 -7.36 15.99
CA ARG A 152 -18.07 -8.77 16.24
C ARG A 152 -16.73 -9.22 15.63
N PRO A 153 -16.09 -10.29 16.14
CA PRO A 153 -14.91 -10.88 15.51
C PRO A 153 -15.17 -11.19 14.02
N ALA A 154 -14.25 -10.79 13.15
CA ALA A 154 -14.44 -10.92 11.70
C ALA A 154 -14.23 -12.35 11.17
N GLY A 155 -13.52 -13.22 11.90
CA GLY A 155 -13.08 -14.52 11.39
C GLY A 155 -12.07 -14.36 10.24
N ALA A 156 -12.14 -15.22 9.24
CA ALA A 156 -11.30 -15.11 8.05
C ALA A 156 -11.63 -13.82 7.26
N ILE A 157 -10.60 -13.11 6.84
CA ILE A 157 -10.70 -11.89 6.04
C ILE A 157 -10.22 -12.15 4.61
N HIS A 158 -10.66 -11.32 3.68
CA HIS A 158 -10.22 -11.41 2.30
C HIS A 158 -8.73 -11.07 2.19
N ARG A 159 -8.00 -11.86 1.39
CA ARG A 159 -6.57 -11.67 1.11
C ARG A 159 -6.35 -11.60 -0.41
N LEU A 160 -5.48 -10.69 -0.83
CA LEU A 160 -5.01 -10.64 -2.20
C LEU A 160 -3.88 -11.64 -2.41
N GLU A 161 -3.77 -12.17 -3.59
CA GLU A 161 -2.58 -12.85 -4.04
C GLU A 161 -1.55 -11.79 -4.51
N ILE A 162 -0.51 -11.56 -3.71
CA ILE A 162 0.58 -10.66 -4.06
C ILE A 162 1.67 -11.50 -4.75
N PRO A 163 2.05 -11.19 -6.00
CA PRO A 163 3.06 -11.95 -6.72
C PRO A 163 4.38 -12.03 -5.94
N GLN A 164 4.87 -13.24 -5.73
CA GLN A 164 6.18 -13.49 -5.13
C GLN A 164 7.21 -13.81 -6.21
N PRO A 165 8.47 -13.39 -6.06
CA PRO A 165 9.51 -13.77 -7.02
C PRO A 165 9.87 -15.25 -6.88
N LEU A 166 10.16 -15.91 -8.00
CA LEU A 166 10.77 -17.24 -7.99
C LEU A 166 12.28 -17.07 -7.83
N VAL A 167 12.83 -17.62 -6.74
CA VAL A 167 14.26 -17.53 -6.43
C VAL A 167 14.89 -18.90 -6.62
N GLU A 168 15.83 -19.00 -7.57
CA GLU A 168 16.63 -20.19 -7.84
C GLU A 168 18.11 -19.94 -7.50
N ALA A 169 18.97 -20.94 -7.67
CA ALA A 169 20.37 -20.85 -7.28
C ALA A 169 21.18 -19.83 -8.10
N ASP A 170 20.79 -19.59 -9.35
CA ASP A 170 21.49 -18.77 -10.34
C ASP A 170 20.65 -17.65 -10.93
N ARG A 171 19.36 -17.57 -10.58
CA ARG A 171 18.44 -16.52 -11.06
C ARG A 171 17.30 -16.20 -10.12
N ILE A 172 16.71 -15.03 -10.32
CA ILE A 172 15.45 -14.59 -9.72
C ILE A 172 14.53 -14.15 -10.86
N ASP A 173 13.35 -14.76 -10.93
CA ASP A 173 12.29 -14.35 -11.83
C ASP A 173 11.24 -13.59 -11.03
N GLY A 174 11.13 -12.30 -11.25
CA GLY A 174 10.18 -11.40 -10.63
C GLY A 174 9.29 -10.71 -11.65
N VAL A 175 8.45 -9.82 -11.15
CA VAL A 175 7.55 -8.99 -11.96
C VAL A 175 7.51 -7.58 -11.44
N VAL A 176 7.17 -6.63 -12.31
CA VAL A 176 6.80 -5.28 -11.91
C VAL A 176 5.46 -5.34 -11.16
N VAL A 177 5.43 -4.87 -9.93
CA VAL A 177 4.22 -4.83 -9.10
C VAL A 177 3.56 -3.46 -9.10
N ARG A 178 4.33 -2.42 -9.43
CA ARG A 178 3.85 -1.04 -9.46
C ARG A 178 4.73 -0.18 -10.36
N VAL A 179 4.12 0.82 -10.98
CA VAL A 179 4.82 1.95 -11.62
C VAL A 179 4.58 3.17 -10.76
N ASP A 180 5.64 3.87 -10.34
CA ASP A 180 5.50 5.07 -9.53
C ASP A 180 5.21 6.30 -10.41
N ARG A 181 4.99 7.46 -9.77
CA ARG A 181 4.69 8.71 -10.48
C ARG A 181 5.81 9.18 -11.42
N PHE A 182 7.05 8.77 -11.16
CA PHE A 182 8.21 9.13 -12.00
C PHE A 182 8.40 8.17 -13.17
N GLY A 183 7.62 7.07 -13.21
CA GLY A 183 7.74 6.01 -14.20
C GLY A 183 8.82 4.99 -13.86
N ASN A 184 9.23 4.88 -12.59
CA ASN A 184 10.06 3.79 -12.13
C ASN A 184 9.23 2.51 -12.01
N LEU A 185 9.78 1.40 -12.51
CA LEU A 185 9.16 0.08 -12.47
C LEU A 185 9.60 -0.64 -11.18
N ILE A 186 8.75 -0.65 -10.18
CA ILE A 186 9.04 -1.25 -8.87
C ILE A 186 8.69 -2.74 -8.95
N THR A 187 9.66 -3.60 -8.64
CA THR A 187 9.50 -5.05 -8.73
C THR A 187 9.15 -5.69 -7.40
N ASN A 188 8.80 -6.97 -7.42
CA ASN A 188 8.68 -7.81 -6.22
C ASN A 188 10.00 -8.41 -5.74
N ILE A 189 11.15 -8.06 -6.35
CA ILE A 189 12.47 -8.56 -5.99
C ILE A 189 13.05 -7.70 -4.85
N ARG A 190 13.15 -8.25 -3.65
CA ARG A 190 13.76 -7.56 -2.52
C ARG A 190 15.29 -7.65 -2.56
N ARG A 191 15.98 -6.65 -2.01
CA ARG A 191 17.45 -6.60 -1.88
C ARG A 191 18.02 -7.89 -1.30
N LYS A 192 17.42 -8.41 -0.24
CA LYS A 192 17.88 -9.64 0.40
C LYS A 192 17.94 -10.83 -0.56
N ALA A 193 16.94 -10.98 -1.44
CA ALA A 193 16.94 -12.05 -2.45
C ALA A 193 18.03 -11.81 -3.51
N PHE A 194 18.17 -10.56 -3.95
CA PHE A 194 19.20 -10.16 -4.91
C PHE A 194 20.63 -10.42 -4.37
N GLU A 195 20.88 -10.08 -3.11
CA GLU A 195 22.20 -10.28 -2.47
C GLU A 195 22.59 -11.76 -2.34
N LEU A 196 21.63 -12.68 -2.26
CA LEU A 196 21.90 -14.12 -2.28
C LEU A 196 22.46 -14.59 -3.64
N LEU A 197 22.14 -13.90 -4.73
CA LEU A 197 22.76 -14.12 -6.04
C LEU A 197 24.11 -13.41 -6.18
N ALA A 198 24.38 -12.37 -5.38
CA ALA A 198 25.59 -11.55 -5.51
C ALA A 198 26.83 -12.37 -5.11
N GLY A 199 27.61 -12.75 -6.07
CA GLY A 199 28.86 -13.51 -5.97
C GLY A 199 29.56 -13.61 -7.32
N GLY A 200 29.04 -12.86 -8.32
CA GLY A 200 29.53 -12.82 -9.69
C GLY A 200 28.94 -11.66 -10.48
N SER A 201 29.23 -11.61 -11.78
CA SER A 201 28.58 -10.65 -12.69
C SER A 201 27.11 -11.02 -12.86
N LEU A 202 26.20 -10.06 -12.64
CA LEU A 202 24.76 -10.25 -12.81
C LEU A 202 24.30 -9.60 -14.12
N GLU A 203 23.32 -10.22 -14.75
CA GLU A 203 22.53 -9.65 -15.83
C GLU A 203 21.11 -9.39 -15.35
N ILE A 204 20.58 -8.20 -15.66
CA ILE A 204 19.20 -7.82 -15.35
C ILE A 204 18.47 -7.60 -16.66
N ARG A 205 17.29 -8.18 -16.78
CA ARG A 205 16.37 -8.00 -17.91
C ARG A 205 15.00 -7.53 -17.40
N ALA A 206 14.42 -6.56 -18.09
CA ALA A 206 13.05 -6.12 -17.89
C ALA A 206 12.30 -6.30 -19.22
N GLY A 207 11.35 -7.22 -19.27
CA GLY A 207 10.77 -7.68 -20.53
C GLY A 207 11.86 -8.18 -21.49
N ALA A 208 11.90 -7.62 -22.70
CA ALA A 208 12.92 -7.93 -23.72
C ALA A 208 14.21 -7.08 -23.54
N HIS A 209 14.23 -6.11 -22.65
CA HIS A 209 15.31 -5.13 -22.53
C HIS A 209 16.36 -5.57 -21.51
N GLN A 210 17.64 -5.42 -21.88
CA GLN A 210 18.72 -5.57 -20.94
C GLN A 210 18.91 -4.25 -20.17
N VAL A 211 19.01 -4.35 -18.84
CA VAL A 211 19.31 -3.21 -17.97
C VAL A 211 20.82 -3.12 -17.80
N PRO A 212 21.48 -2.03 -18.25
CA PRO A 212 22.92 -2.02 -18.43
C PRO A 212 23.70 -2.03 -17.12
N ARG A 213 23.16 -1.51 -16.02
CA ARG A 213 23.88 -1.38 -14.75
C ARG A 213 22.98 -1.36 -13.52
N VAL A 214 23.57 -1.75 -12.40
CA VAL A 214 23.02 -1.48 -11.06
C VAL A 214 23.79 -0.31 -10.47
N VAL A 215 23.05 0.67 -9.93
CA VAL A 215 23.60 1.91 -9.38
C VAL A 215 23.12 2.10 -7.93
N SER A 216 23.76 3.02 -7.19
CA SER A 216 23.33 3.33 -5.83
C SER A 216 22.23 4.39 -5.80
N THR A 217 22.23 5.30 -6.78
CA THR A 217 21.21 6.35 -6.93
C THR A 217 20.97 6.66 -8.41
N TYR A 218 19.85 7.29 -8.73
CA TYR A 218 19.46 7.64 -10.11
C TYR A 218 20.54 8.43 -10.86
N THR A 219 21.23 9.35 -10.19
CA THR A 219 22.24 10.22 -10.77
C THR A 219 23.59 9.54 -11.10
N ASP A 220 23.79 8.31 -10.65
CA ASP A 220 24.97 7.51 -11.01
C ASP A 220 24.89 6.97 -12.45
N ALA A 221 23.69 6.93 -13.03
CA ALA A 221 23.50 6.66 -14.44
C ALA A 221 23.56 7.95 -15.28
N PRO A 222 24.03 7.91 -16.52
CA PRO A 222 23.95 9.04 -17.44
C PRO A 222 22.50 9.55 -17.62
N PRO A 223 22.29 10.87 -17.88
CA PRO A 223 20.96 11.39 -18.14
C PRO A 223 20.24 10.63 -19.26
N GLY A 224 19.00 10.25 -19.02
CA GLY A 224 18.16 9.48 -19.96
C GLY A 224 18.52 7.98 -20.07
N GLU A 225 19.48 7.47 -19.30
CA GLU A 225 19.83 6.07 -19.33
C GLU A 225 19.03 5.27 -18.33
N VAL A 226 18.59 4.06 -18.75
CA VAL A 226 17.92 3.10 -17.87
C VAL A 226 18.94 2.41 -16.96
N CYS A 227 18.56 2.24 -15.71
CA CYS A 227 19.38 1.58 -14.69
C CYS A 227 18.50 0.77 -13.72
N ALA A 228 19.13 -0.06 -12.92
CA ALA A 228 18.51 -0.72 -11.78
C ALA A 228 19.09 -0.19 -10.49
N LEU A 229 18.26 -0.07 -9.46
CA LEU A 229 18.69 0.30 -8.11
C LEU A 229 17.71 -0.26 -7.07
N PHE A 230 18.06 -0.16 -5.80
CA PHE A 230 17.13 -0.47 -4.72
C PHE A 230 16.53 0.81 -4.18
N GLY A 231 15.22 0.95 -4.36
CA GLY A 231 14.47 2.10 -3.88
C GLY A 231 14.29 2.11 -2.36
N SER A 232 13.54 3.11 -1.87
CA SER A 232 13.31 3.34 -0.44
C SER A 232 12.52 2.22 0.26
N THR A 233 11.85 1.35 -0.50
CA THR A 233 11.10 0.18 0.00
C THR A 233 11.92 -1.11 -0.04
N ASP A 234 13.23 -1.00 -0.36
CA ASP A 234 14.16 -2.11 -0.47
C ASP A 234 13.82 -3.15 -1.55
N HIS A 235 13.06 -2.70 -2.56
CA HIS A 235 12.76 -3.46 -3.77
C HIS A 235 13.65 -3.00 -4.93
N LEU A 236 14.00 -3.94 -5.81
CA LEU A 236 14.67 -3.63 -7.07
C LEU A 236 13.73 -2.80 -7.93
N GLU A 237 14.23 -1.65 -8.38
CA GLU A 237 13.53 -0.74 -9.30
C GLU A 237 14.29 -0.66 -10.61
N ILE A 238 13.56 -0.66 -11.72
CA ILE A 238 14.09 -0.29 -13.02
C ILE A 238 13.68 1.16 -13.27
N ALA A 239 14.67 2.02 -13.35
CA ALA A 239 14.49 3.47 -13.40
C ALA A 239 15.27 4.09 -14.57
N ALA A 240 15.05 5.37 -14.85
CA ALA A 240 15.86 6.13 -15.78
C ALA A 240 16.22 7.49 -15.18
N ASN A 241 17.46 7.91 -15.35
CA ASN A 241 17.91 9.21 -14.83
C ASN A 241 17.22 10.37 -15.55
N GLY A 242 16.28 11.05 -14.85
CA GLY A 242 15.55 12.20 -15.37
C GLY A 242 14.46 11.86 -16.42
N ALA A 243 14.07 10.57 -16.55
CA ALA A 243 13.07 10.11 -17.49
C ALA A 243 12.21 8.98 -16.91
N SER A 244 11.15 8.60 -17.60
CA SER A 244 10.29 7.46 -17.24
C SER A 244 10.81 6.17 -17.85
N ALA A 245 11.30 5.23 -17.03
CA ALA A 245 11.72 3.91 -17.50
C ALA A 245 10.53 3.14 -18.09
N ALA A 246 9.35 3.25 -17.50
CA ALA A 246 8.12 2.62 -18.01
C ALA A 246 7.82 3.05 -19.45
N ALA A 247 7.86 4.36 -19.72
CA ALA A 247 7.62 4.88 -21.08
C ALA A 247 8.74 4.53 -22.06
N MET A 248 10.02 4.53 -21.62
CA MET A 248 11.15 4.22 -22.48
C MET A 248 11.20 2.76 -22.90
N LEU A 249 10.79 1.85 -22.01
CA LEU A 249 10.85 0.41 -22.23
C LEU A 249 9.50 -0.15 -22.73
N ASP A 250 8.46 0.69 -22.77
CA ASP A 250 7.06 0.27 -23.06
C ASP A 250 6.63 -0.90 -22.15
N LEU A 251 6.89 -0.73 -20.83
CA LEU A 251 6.59 -1.72 -19.81
C LEU A 251 5.68 -1.14 -18.74
N ASP A 252 4.83 -2.01 -18.17
CA ASP A 252 3.88 -1.67 -17.11
C ASP A 252 3.85 -2.78 -16.05
N ARG A 253 2.96 -2.66 -15.08
CA ARG A 253 2.71 -3.68 -14.07
C ARG A 253 2.45 -5.04 -14.70
N GLY A 254 3.06 -6.07 -14.12
CA GLY A 254 3.03 -7.45 -14.63
C GLY A 254 4.19 -7.79 -15.58
N ALA A 255 4.96 -6.80 -16.05
CA ALA A 255 6.12 -7.07 -16.88
C ALA A 255 7.15 -7.93 -16.13
N ALA A 256 7.69 -8.95 -16.80
CA ALA A 256 8.69 -9.83 -16.23
C ALA A 256 10.01 -9.09 -15.98
N VAL A 257 10.63 -9.36 -14.84
CA VAL A 257 11.97 -8.87 -14.49
C VAL A 257 12.80 -10.04 -14.02
N GLN A 258 13.93 -10.28 -14.71
CA GLN A 258 14.84 -11.37 -14.39
C GLN A 258 16.18 -10.81 -13.94
N VAL A 259 16.75 -11.41 -12.90
CA VAL A 259 18.12 -11.22 -12.45
C VAL A 259 18.82 -12.57 -12.53
N ALA A 260 19.90 -12.71 -13.30
CA ALA A 260 20.61 -13.96 -13.47
C ALA A 260 22.13 -13.78 -13.38
N ARG A 261 22.85 -14.81 -12.95
CA ARG A 261 24.32 -14.84 -13.04
C ARG A 261 24.72 -14.95 -14.51
N ARG A 262 25.69 -14.14 -14.91
CA ARG A 262 26.34 -14.34 -16.20
C ARG A 262 27.14 -15.65 -16.18
N ALA A 263 26.93 -16.46 -17.20
CA ALA A 263 27.71 -17.67 -17.42
C ALA A 263 29.20 -17.36 -17.68
#